data_1edc1f2a779eb9285c4d52481bbccded
#
_entry.id   1edc1f2a779eb9285c4d52481bbccded
#
_cell.length_a   1.000
_cell.length_b   1.000
_cell.length_c   1.000
_cell.angle_alpha   90.00
_cell.angle_beta   90.00
_cell.angle_gamma   90.00
#
_symmetry.space_group_name_H-M   'P 1'
#
loop_
_entity.id
_entity.type
_entity.pdbx_description
1 polymer ?
#
loop_
_entity_poly.entity_id
_entity_poly.type
_entity_poly.pdbx_seq_one_letter_code
_entity_poly.pdbx_strand_id
1 'polypeptide(L)'
;MLAVLVHAAYLVLIQKASADTEHGPLTAQYVIAVSATPLLVVLSFASTDSIHAWTFPGWKDPAMVTIFVACILIGCAMNFTTLHCTYINSAVTTSFVGVVKSIATITVGMVAFSDVEPTSLFIAGVVVNTLGSIIYCAAKFLETRK
;
A
#
# COMPACT_ATOMS: atom_id res chain seq x y z
N MET A 1 3.53 11.14 9.53
CA MET A 1 2.58 12.18 9.07
C MET A 1 2.77 12.53 7.60
N LEU A 2 3.97 12.93 7.15
CA LEU A 2 4.22 13.31 5.75
C LEU A 2 3.86 12.20 4.74
N ALA A 3 4.25 10.95 5.02
CA ALA A 3 3.94 9.82 4.14
C ALA A 3 2.42 9.60 3.93
N VAL A 4 1.61 9.84 4.95
CA VAL A 4 0.14 9.72 4.85
C VAL A 4 -0.43 10.81 3.93
N LEU A 5 0.06 12.05 4.06
CA LEU A 5 -0.36 13.15 3.20
C LEU A 5 0.02 12.91 1.73
N VAL A 6 1.25 12.43 1.50
CA VAL A 6 1.73 12.10 0.15
C VAL A 6 0.91 10.95 -0.44
N HIS A 7 0.60 9.93 0.35
CA HIS A 7 -0.23 8.81 -0.12
C HIS A 7 -1.67 9.23 -0.43
N ALA A 8 -2.28 10.08 0.40
CA ALA A 8 -3.61 10.62 0.15
C ALA A 8 -3.63 11.49 -1.12
N ALA A 9 -2.64 12.37 -1.31
CA ALA A 9 -2.49 13.17 -2.51
C ALA A 9 -2.32 12.28 -3.77
N TYR A 10 -1.52 11.23 -3.67
CA TYR A 10 -1.34 10.25 -4.75
C TYR A 10 -2.67 9.60 -5.18
N LEU A 11 -3.49 9.13 -4.22
CA LEU A 11 -4.78 8.52 -4.54
C LEU A 11 -5.76 9.52 -5.19
N VAL A 12 -5.80 10.76 -4.72
CA VAL A 12 -6.64 11.81 -5.30
C VAL A 12 -6.19 12.18 -6.71
N LEU A 13 -4.88 12.28 -6.94
CA LEU A 13 -4.32 12.55 -8.27
C LEU A 13 -4.64 11.42 -9.27
N ILE A 14 -4.51 10.16 -8.84
CA ILE A 14 -4.89 9.01 -9.68
C ILE A 14 -6.37 9.06 -10.02
N GLN A 15 -7.23 9.32 -9.05
CA GLN A 15 -8.68 9.40 -9.30
C GLN A 15 -9.01 10.51 -10.31
N LYS A 16 -8.38 11.68 -10.17
CA LYS A 16 -8.57 12.80 -11.09
C LYS A 16 -8.05 12.48 -12.50
N ALA A 17 -6.85 11.93 -12.59
CA ALA A 17 -6.27 11.51 -13.86
C ALA A 17 -7.08 10.40 -14.56
N SER A 18 -7.65 9.47 -13.78
CA SER A 18 -8.50 8.40 -14.32
C SER A 18 -9.86 8.90 -14.81
N ALA A 19 -10.39 9.99 -14.24
CA ALA A 19 -11.62 10.61 -14.68
C ALA A 19 -11.47 11.37 -16.01
N ASP A 20 -10.28 11.91 -16.28
CA ASP A 20 -9.97 12.69 -17.48
C ASP A 20 -9.49 11.82 -18.69
N THR A 21 -9.17 10.56 -18.47
CA THR A 21 -8.63 9.67 -19.51
C THR A 21 -9.55 8.46 -19.72
N GLU A 22 -9.93 8.20 -20.97
CA GLU A 22 -10.61 6.96 -21.41
C GLU A 22 -9.70 5.70 -21.26
N HIS A 23 -8.55 5.83 -20.61
CA HIS A 23 -7.55 4.79 -20.49
C HIS A 23 -7.74 4.00 -19.18
N GLY A 24 -7.82 2.68 -19.30
CA GLY A 24 -8.06 1.78 -18.17
C GLY A 24 -6.92 1.75 -17.12
N PRO A 25 -7.15 1.06 -15.98
CA PRO A 25 -6.22 1.00 -14.85
C PRO A 25 -4.84 0.41 -15.22
N LEU A 26 -4.76 -0.44 -16.25
CA LEU A 26 -3.50 -0.99 -16.76
C LEU A 26 -2.59 0.09 -17.33
N THR A 27 -3.15 1.03 -18.09
CA THR A 27 -2.37 2.14 -18.66
C THR A 27 -1.86 3.07 -17.57
N ALA A 28 -2.68 3.37 -16.57
CA ALA A 28 -2.26 4.16 -15.43
C ALA A 28 -1.11 3.50 -14.67
N GLN A 29 -1.18 2.19 -14.46
CA GLN A 29 -0.11 1.42 -13.80
C GLN A 29 1.18 1.43 -14.62
N TYR A 30 1.08 1.28 -15.93
CA TYR A 30 2.24 1.32 -16.82
C TYR A 30 2.95 2.68 -16.76
N VAL A 31 2.20 3.77 -16.85
CA VAL A 31 2.76 5.14 -16.77
C VAL A 31 3.44 5.39 -15.43
N ILE A 32 2.81 4.97 -14.31
CA ILE A 32 3.39 5.09 -12.98
C ILE A 32 4.69 4.28 -12.87
N ALA A 33 4.67 3.03 -13.35
CA ALA A 33 5.85 2.17 -13.30
C ALA A 33 7.01 2.74 -14.11
N VAL A 34 6.77 3.18 -15.34
CA VAL A 34 7.80 3.78 -16.21
C VAL A 34 8.35 5.07 -15.62
N SER A 35 7.51 5.90 -15.01
CA SER A 35 7.93 7.17 -14.40
C SER A 35 8.68 6.97 -13.08
N ALA A 36 8.27 6.00 -12.26
CA ALA A 36 8.86 5.75 -10.96
C ALA A 36 10.19 4.97 -11.05
N THR A 37 10.32 4.06 -12.02
CA THR A 37 11.51 3.20 -12.14
C THR A 37 12.83 3.97 -12.24
N PRO A 38 13.01 4.98 -13.11
CA PRO A 38 14.27 5.70 -13.18
C PRO A 38 14.58 6.43 -11.88
N LEU A 39 13.58 6.98 -11.21
CA LEU A 39 13.76 7.66 -9.93
C LEU A 39 14.21 6.68 -8.84
N LEU A 40 13.58 5.51 -8.77
CA LEU A 40 13.93 4.47 -7.81
C LEU A 40 15.33 3.91 -8.08
N VAL A 41 15.71 3.74 -9.34
CA VAL A 41 17.07 3.32 -9.73
C VAL A 41 18.09 4.34 -9.24
N VAL A 42 17.89 5.63 -9.50
CA VAL A 42 18.80 6.69 -9.04
C VAL A 42 18.90 6.71 -7.52
N LEU A 43 17.78 6.63 -6.81
CA LEU A 43 17.75 6.61 -5.34
C LEU A 43 18.42 5.35 -4.79
N SER A 44 18.25 4.20 -5.42
CA SER A 44 18.91 2.96 -5.03
C SER A 44 20.42 3.05 -5.16
N PHE A 45 20.93 3.66 -6.22
CA PHE A 45 22.38 3.86 -6.38
C PHE A 45 22.93 4.96 -5.45
N ALA A 46 22.12 5.97 -5.10
CA ALA A 46 22.49 7.01 -4.15
C ALA A 46 22.53 6.49 -2.70
N SER A 47 21.77 5.46 -2.38
CA SER A 47 21.79 4.83 -1.07
C SER A 47 22.85 3.71 -1.03
N THR A 48 23.57 3.62 0.09
CA THR A 48 24.58 2.58 0.32
C THR A 48 23.96 1.17 0.37
N ASP A 49 22.65 1.08 0.48
CA ASP A 49 21.88 -0.17 0.61
C ASP A 49 21.96 -1.05 -0.65
N SER A 50 22.14 -0.45 -1.83
CA SER A 50 22.29 -1.21 -3.07
C SER A 50 23.52 -2.12 -3.08
N ILE A 51 24.63 -1.64 -2.52
CA ILE A 51 25.89 -2.41 -2.42
C ILE A 51 25.69 -3.60 -1.46
N HIS A 52 25.05 -3.36 -0.32
CA HIS A 52 24.76 -4.42 0.64
C HIS A 52 23.75 -5.43 0.10
N ALA A 53 22.76 -5.02 -0.70
CA ALA A 53 21.83 -5.93 -1.34
C ALA A 53 22.52 -6.86 -2.35
N TRP A 54 23.47 -6.36 -3.15
CA TRP A 54 24.22 -7.17 -4.12
C TRP A 54 25.16 -8.18 -3.45
N THR A 55 25.78 -7.81 -2.33
CA THR A 55 26.73 -8.65 -1.59
C THR A 55 26.07 -9.57 -0.56
N PHE A 56 24.72 -9.53 -0.44
CA PHE A 56 24.01 -10.31 0.53
C PHE A 56 24.13 -11.82 0.27
N PRO A 57 24.71 -12.59 1.22
CA PRO A 57 24.96 -14.02 1.04
C PRO A 57 23.70 -14.86 0.89
N GLY A 58 22.55 -14.37 1.30
CA GLY A 58 21.25 -15.05 1.21
C GLY A 58 20.77 -15.32 -0.22
N TRP A 59 21.34 -14.65 -1.23
CA TRP A 59 21.00 -14.94 -2.64
C TRP A 59 21.39 -16.35 -3.10
N LYS A 60 22.22 -17.05 -2.35
CA LYS A 60 22.63 -18.44 -2.63
C LYS A 60 21.61 -19.45 -2.11
N ASP A 61 20.69 -19.03 -1.24
CA ASP A 61 19.64 -19.88 -0.70
C ASP A 61 18.41 -19.84 -1.61
N PRO A 62 18.01 -20.95 -2.25
CA PRO A 62 16.87 -21.02 -3.15
C PRO A 62 15.55 -20.70 -2.43
N ALA A 63 15.42 -20.99 -1.12
CA ALA A 63 14.25 -20.64 -0.34
C ALA A 63 14.10 -19.13 -0.22
N MET A 64 15.19 -18.42 0.06
CA MET A 64 15.21 -16.96 0.15
C MET A 64 14.81 -16.30 -1.17
N VAL A 65 15.36 -16.77 -2.29
CA VAL A 65 15.04 -16.26 -3.63
C VAL A 65 13.57 -16.51 -3.97
N THR A 66 13.05 -17.68 -3.65
CA THR A 66 11.62 -18.01 -3.90
C THR A 66 10.70 -17.09 -3.12
N ILE A 67 10.98 -16.86 -1.84
CA ILE A 67 10.20 -15.93 -1.00
C ILE A 67 10.29 -14.52 -1.55
N PHE A 68 11.46 -14.07 -1.96
CA PHE A 68 11.67 -12.74 -2.52
C PHE A 68 10.85 -12.54 -3.81
N VAL A 69 10.89 -13.49 -4.74
CA VAL A 69 10.10 -13.45 -5.97
C VAL A 69 8.61 -13.48 -5.67
N ALA A 70 8.18 -14.32 -4.73
CA ALA A 70 6.78 -14.37 -4.30
C ALA A 70 6.31 -13.01 -3.72
N CYS A 71 7.13 -12.36 -2.90
CA CYS A 71 6.84 -11.03 -2.37
C CYS A 71 6.69 -9.98 -3.49
N ILE A 72 7.56 -10.01 -4.51
CA ILE A 72 7.45 -9.10 -5.67
C ILE A 72 6.13 -9.32 -6.40
N LEU A 73 5.79 -10.58 -6.72
CA LEU A 73 4.55 -10.90 -7.45
C LEU A 73 3.30 -10.50 -6.67
N ILE A 74 3.28 -10.78 -5.35
CA ILE A 74 2.18 -10.36 -4.47
C ILE A 74 2.10 -8.83 -4.43
N GLY A 75 3.23 -8.13 -4.32
CA GLY A 75 3.29 -6.66 -4.34
C GLY A 75 2.72 -6.07 -5.64
N CYS A 76 3.08 -6.64 -6.80
CA CYS A 76 2.53 -6.23 -8.09
C CYS A 76 1.02 -6.45 -8.16
N ALA A 77 0.53 -7.62 -7.75
CA ALA A 77 -0.90 -7.94 -7.72
C ALA A 77 -1.67 -7.00 -6.79
N MET A 78 -1.13 -6.70 -5.62
CA MET A 78 -1.72 -5.77 -4.65
C MET A 78 -1.78 -4.34 -5.20
N ASN A 79 -0.73 -3.88 -5.87
CA ASN A 79 -0.70 -2.55 -6.47
C ASN A 79 -1.74 -2.44 -7.60
N PHE A 80 -1.79 -3.42 -8.49
CA PHE A 80 -2.79 -3.49 -9.55
C PHE A 80 -4.22 -3.48 -8.99
N THR A 81 -4.50 -4.32 -7.97
CA THR A 81 -5.82 -4.40 -7.34
C THR A 81 -6.22 -3.08 -6.70
N THR A 82 -5.27 -2.38 -6.06
CA THR A 82 -5.51 -1.06 -5.47
C THR A 82 -5.87 -0.03 -6.53
N LEU A 83 -5.14 0.03 -7.63
CA LEU A 83 -5.44 0.93 -8.75
C LEU A 83 -6.79 0.61 -9.39
N HIS A 84 -7.07 -0.66 -9.64
CA HIS A 84 -8.33 -1.10 -10.19
C HIS A 84 -9.53 -0.76 -9.28
N CYS A 85 -9.36 -0.95 -7.97
CA CYS A 85 -10.36 -0.57 -6.98
C CYS A 85 -10.60 0.94 -6.98
N THR A 86 -9.55 1.76 -7.06
CA THR A 86 -9.65 3.22 -7.12
C THR A 86 -10.32 3.70 -8.39
N TYR A 87 -10.07 3.02 -9.51
CA TYR A 87 -10.67 3.34 -10.80
C TYR A 87 -12.18 3.06 -10.84
N ILE A 88 -12.62 1.90 -10.30
CA ILE A 88 -14.05 1.51 -10.31
C ILE A 88 -14.85 2.23 -9.24
N ASN A 89 -14.29 2.41 -8.05
CA ASN A 89 -15.02 2.96 -6.91
C ASN A 89 -14.69 4.45 -6.71
N SER A 90 -13.83 4.71 -5.73
CA SER A 90 -13.32 6.06 -5.43
C SER A 90 -12.06 5.96 -4.59
N ALA A 91 -11.24 7.02 -4.59
CA ALA A 91 -10.05 7.10 -3.75
C ALA A 91 -10.38 6.91 -2.25
N VAL A 92 -11.54 7.37 -1.82
CA VAL A 92 -11.98 7.27 -0.43
C VAL A 92 -12.35 5.83 -0.05
N THR A 93 -13.06 5.11 -0.92
CA THR A 93 -13.36 3.69 -0.73
C THR A 93 -12.09 2.85 -0.70
N THR A 94 -11.13 3.15 -1.59
CA THR A 94 -9.83 2.48 -1.62
C THR A 94 -9.03 2.72 -0.35
N SER A 95 -9.04 3.94 0.18
CA SER A 95 -8.41 4.27 1.47
C SER A 95 -9.03 3.46 2.62
N PHE A 96 -10.36 3.31 2.62
CA PHE A 96 -11.05 2.51 3.63
C PHE A 96 -10.63 1.03 3.57
N VAL A 97 -10.60 0.44 2.39
CA VAL A 97 -10.11 -0.95 2.20
C VAL A 97 -8.66 -1.08 2.66
N GLY A 98 -7.82 -0.06 2.42
CA GLY A 98 -6.46 0.03 2.92
C GLY A 98 -6.37 -0.02 4.45
N VAL A 99 -7.27 0.67 5.15
CA VAL A 99 -7.34 0.64 6.62
C VAL A 99 -7.73 -0.74 7.13
N VAL A 100 -8.76 -1.36 6.55
CA VAL A 100 -9.17 -2.74 6.92
C VAL A 100 -8.02 -3.72 6.72
N LYS A 101 -7.31 -3.63 5.60
CA LYS A 101 -6.11 -4.43 5.33
C LYS A 101 -5.04 -4.21 6.40
N SER A 102 -4.77 -2.96 6.78
CA SER A 102 -3.77 -2.63 7.80
C SER A 102 -4.12 -3.26 9.15
N ILE A 103 -5.37 -3.17 9.57
CA ILE A 103 -5.85 -3.79 10.82
C ILE A 103 -5.65 -5.31 10.77
N ALA A 104 -6.05 -5.95 9.66
CA ALA A 104 -5.89 -7.38 9.48
C ALA A 104 -4.41 -7.79 9.53
N THR A 105 -3.53 -7.07 8.83
CA THR A 105 -2.09 -7.34 8.81
C THR A 105 -1.46 -7.18 10.18
N ILE A 106 -1.83 -6.14 10.93
CA ILE A 106 -1.36 -5.90 12.29
C ILE A 106 -1.80 -7.03 13.22
N THR A 107 -3.07 -7.42 13.15
CA THR A 107 -3.61 -8.49 13.99
C THR A 107 -2.93 -9.82 13.71
N VAL A 108 -2.79 -10.19 12.44
CA VAL A 108 -2.08 -11.41 12.03
C VAL A 108 -0.61 -11.36 12.45
N GLY A 109 0.06 -10.22 12.25
CA GLY A 109 1.45 -10.03 12.67
C GLY A 109 1.65 -10.22 14.17
N MET A 110 0.77 -9.68 14.99
CA MET A 110 0.83 -9.85 16.46
C MET A 110 0.64 -11.31 16.88
N VAL A 111 -0.27 -12.04 16.22
CA VAL A 111 -0.53 -13.45 16.54
C VAL A 111 0.58 -14.37 16.02
N ALA A 112 1.10 -14.09 14.82
CA ALA A 112 2.07 -14.97 14.15
C ALA A 112 3.49 -14.82 14.70
N PHE A 113 3.88 -13.61 15.07
CA PHE A 113 5.28 -13.34 15.44
C PHE A 113 5.53 -13.23 16.94
N SER A 114 4.49 -13.07 17.77
CA SER A 114 4.59 -12.98 19.26
C SER A 114 5.70 -12.08 19.82
N ASP A 115 6.35 -11.31 18.95
CA ASP A 115 7.62 -10.60 19.18
C ASP A 115 7.40 -9.11 19.50
N VAL A 116 6.17 -8.63 19.37
CA VAL A 116 5.82 -7.24 19.63
C VAL A 116 5.03 -7.16 20.93
N GLU A 117 5.66 -6.68 21.99
CA GLU A 117 4.92 -6.26 23.18
C GLU A 117 3.96 -5.13 22.79
N PRO A 118 2.65 -5.32 22.93
CA PRO A 118 1.67 -4.32 22.54
C PRO A 118 1.78 -3.10 23.47
N THR A 119 2.57 -2.12 23.05
CA THR A 119 2.68 -0.85 23.77
C THR A 119 1.31 -0.16 23.80
N SER A 120 0.97 0.48 24.92
CA SER A 120 -0.31 1.20 25.09
C SER A 120 -0.57 2.20 23.95
N LEU A 121 0.49 2.84 23.44
CA LEU A 121 0.42 3.78 22.33
C LEU A 121 0.04 3.09 21.00
N PHE A 122 0.55 1.87 20.80
CA PHE A 122 0.23 1.06 19.61
C PHE A 122 -1.25 0.63 19.63
N ILE A 123 -1.73 0.13 20.76
CA ILE A 123 -3.15 -0.26 20.95
C ILE A 123 -4.06 0.95 20.73
N ALA A 124 -3.72 2.10 21.32
CA ALA A 124 -4.48 3.33 21.14
C ALA A 124 -4.53 3.75 19.66
N GLY A 125 -3.43 3.64 18.92
CA GLY A 125 -3.38 3.91 17.48
C GLY A 125 -4.32 3.01 16.67
N VAL A 126 -4.31 1.71 16.95
CA VAL A 126 -5.20 0.73 16.27
C VAL A 126 -6.67 1.02 16.58
N VAL A 127 -7.00 1.32 17.84
CA VAL A 127 -8.37 1.67 18.26
C VAL A 127 -8.86 2.94 17.56
N VAL A 128 -8.08 4.02 17.56
CA VAL A 128 -8.43 5.28 16.91
C VAL A 128 -8.62 5.08 15.40
N ASN A 129 -7.73 4.32 14.76
CA ASN A 129 -7.82 4.01 13.33
C ASN A 129 -9.08 3.21 13.00
N THR A 130 -9.42 2.22 13.83
CA THR A 130 -10.64 1.40 13.67
C THR A 130 -11.91 2.24 13.86
N LEU A 131 -11.96 3.07 14.89
CA LEU A 131 -13.10 3.97 15.14
C LEU A 131 -13.28 4.97 13.98
N GLY A 132 -12.21 5.58 13.50
CA GLY A 132 -12.25 6.47 12.34
C GLY A 132 -12.81 5.78 11.10
N SER A 133 -12.44 4.52 10.87
CA SER A 133 -12.93 3.73 9.74
C SER A 133 -14.42 3.39 9.87
N ILE A 134 -14.91 3.06 11.07
CA ILE A 134 -16.32 2.78 11.34
C ILE A 134 -17.16 4.04 11.13
N ILE A 135 -16.72 5.18 11.67
CA ILE A 135 -17.41 6.47 11.50
C ILE A 135 -17.49 6.83 10.03
N TYR A 136 -16.40 6.66 9.27
CA TYR A 136 -16.37 6.89 7.83
C TYR A 136 -17.35 5.99 7.08
N CYS A 137 -17.39 4.70 7.37
CA CYS A 137 -18.33 3.75 6.78
C CYS A 137 -19.79 4.17 7.04
N ALA A 138 -20.10 4.53 8.28
CA ALA A 138 -21.44 4.95 8.66
C ALA A 138 -21.85 6.24 7.93
N ALA A 139 -20.95 7.22 7.86
CA ALA A 139 -21.19 8.46 7.13
C ALA A 139 -21.44 8.22 5.63
N LYS A 140 -20.60 7.38 5.00
CA LYS A 140 -20.73 7.05 3.58
C LYS A 140 -21.99 6.25 3.27
N PHE A 141 -22.37 5.33 4.15
CA PHE A 141 -23.62 4.58 4.03
C PHE A 141 -24.86 5.49 4.12
N LEU A 142 -24.84 6.49 5.01
CA LEU A 142 -25.92 7.47 5.13
C LEU A 142 -26.00 8.41 3.91
N GLU A 143 -24.86 8.76 3.32
CA GLU A 143 -24.81 9.59 2.10
C GLU A 143 -25.40 8.85 0.89
N THR A 144 -25.13 7.55 0.76
CA THR A 144 -25.61 6.73 -0.37
C THR A 144 -27.12 6.44 -0.29
N ARG A 145 -27.72 6.60 0.89
CA ARG A 145 -29.18 6.42 1.09
C ARG A 145 -30.02 7.67 0.81
N LYS A 146 -29.39 8.83 0.62
CA LYS A 146 -30.06 10.07 0.18
C LYS A 146 -30.08 10.15 -1.34
#